data_5554ae92d3ca94962ae9e344e9b28457
#
_entry.id   5554ae92d3ca94962ae9e344e9b28457
#
_cell.length_a   1.000
_cell.length_b   1.000
_cell.length_c   1.000
_cell.angle_alpha   90.00
_cell.angle_beta   90.00
_cell.angle_gamma   90.00
#
_symmetry.space_group_name_H-M   'P 1'
#
loop_
_entity.id
_entity.type
_entity.pdbx_description
1 polymer ?
#
loop_
_entity_poly.entity_id
_entity_poly.type
_entity_poly.pdbx_seq_one_letter_code
_entity_poly.pdbx_strand_id
1 'polypeptide(L)'
;ASDVYKRQLFYASNYSLGVNLMFRLNRQLAEMMNRIPAYNVSIEETHHTQKKDSPSGTAVTLAEDIIARLNRKSGWVNEPTDDPSLIGITSYRIGSTPGDHTVTYTSEDDTLEIRHSIKIRRTLALGAVIAAEFLCGKHGVYSMDDLF
;
A
#
# COMPACT_ATOMS: atom_id res chain seq x y z
N ALA A 1 32.83 -5.34 -7.71
CA ALA A 1 32.32 -5.92 -6.45
C ALA A 1 32.76 -5.13 -5.22
N SER A 2 34.00 -4.62 -5.13
CA SER A 2 34.48 -3.85 -3.99
C SER A 2 33.82 -2.47 -3.81
N ASP A 3 33.26 -1.89 -4.88
CA ASP A 3 32.59 -0.58 -4.84
C ASP A 3 31.14 -0.64 -4.28
N VAL A 4 30.49 -1.78 -4.33
CA VAL A 4 29.14 -1.98 -3.79
C VAL A 4 29.16 -1.81 -2.26
N TYR A 5 30.20 -2.24 -1.60
CA TYR A 5 30.34 -2.12 -0.13
C TYR A 5 30.69 -0.71 0.38
N LYS A 6 31.03 0.20 -0.53
CA LYS A 6 31.37 1.59 -0.20
C LYS A 6 30.29 2.59 -0.54
N ARG A 7 29.21 2.15 -1.21
CA ARG A 7 28.10 2.98 -1.64
C ARG A 7 26.85 2.68 -0.82
N GLN A 8 25.95 3.63 -0.79
CA GLN A 8 24.64 3.50 -0.18
C GLN A 8 23.57 3.76 -1.22
N LEU A 9 22.52 2.98 -1.19
CA LEU A 9 21.34 3.14 -2.02
C LEU A 9 20.08 3.00 -1.15
N PHE A 10 19.18 3.97 -1.28
CA PHE A 10 17.84 3.85 -0.74
C PHE A 10 16.86 3.96 -1.90
N TYR A 11 15.99 2.99 -2.05
CA TYR A 11 15.00 2.98 -3.13
C TYR A 11 13.59 2.74 -2.60
N ALA A 12 12.61 3.39 -3.23
CA ALA A 12 11.19 3.20 -2.95
C ALA A 12 10.35 3.63 -4.15
N SER A 13 9.24 2.94 -4.37
CA SER A 13 8.19 3.38 -5.30
C SER A 13 7.36 4.54 -4.75
N ASN A 14 7.32 4.69 -3.41
CA ASN A 14 6.64 5.74 -2.70
C ASN A 14 7.41 6.05 -1.40
N TYR A 15 7.77 7.31 -1.19
CA TYR A 15 8.50 7.76 0.00
C TYR A 15 7.61 8.22 1.15
N SER A 16 6.30 8.22 1.02
CA SER A 16 5.41 8.56 2.14
C SER A 16 5.54 7.55 3.27
N LEU A 17 5.89 8.01 4.46
CA LEU A 17 5.93 7.18 5.66
C LEU A 17 4.58 6.53 5.93
N GLY A 18 3.49 7.31 5.84
CA GLY A 18 2.14 6.82 6.08
C GLY A 18 1.72 5.72 5.11
N VAL A 19 2.03 5.86 3.81
CA VAL A 19 1.75 4.81 2.82
C VAL A 19 2.54 3.54 3.14
N ASN A 20 3.81 3.65 3.50
CA ASN A 20 4.65 2.49 3.82
C ASN A 20 4.25 1.82 5.14
N LEU A 21 3.82 2.58 6.14
CA LEU A 21 3.18 2.03 7.34
C LEU A 21 1.89 1.29 6.99
N MET A 22 1.06 1.85 6.11
CA MET A 22 -0.13 1.18 5.61
C MET A 22 0.21 -0.14 4.91
N PHE A 23 1.23 -0.19 4.06
CA PHE A 23 1.69 -1.43 3.43
C PHE A 23 2.07 -2.47 4.46
N ARG A 24 2.83 -2.09 5.48
CA ARG A 24 3.25 -3.02 6.54
C ARG A 24 2.08 -3.56 7.35
N LEU A 25 1.18 -2.68 7.78
CA LEU A 25 -0.04 -3.07 8.49
C LEU A 25 -0.94 -3.95 7.62
N ASN A 26 -1.06 -3.63 6.34
CA ASN A 26 -1.84 -4.41 5.37
C ASN A 26 -1.32 -5.84 5.25
N ARG A 27 0.00 -6.03 5.16
CA ARG A 27 0.62 -7.36 5.13
C ARG A 27 0.35 -8.15 6.42
N GLN A 28 0.54 -7.52 7.57
CA GLN A 28 0.29 -8.15 8.88
C GLN A 28 -1.18 -8.53 9.05
N LEU A 29 -2.10 -7.64 8.68
CA LEU A 29 -3.54 -7.91 8.78
C LEU A 29 -3.96 -9.05 7.83
N ALA A 30 -3.43 -9.09 6.60
CA ALA A 30 -3.71 -10.17 5.66
C ALA A 30 -3.29 -11.54 6.21
N GLU A 31 -2.14 -11.64 6.85
CA GLU A 31 -1.68 -12.86 7.52
C GLU A 31 -2.64 -13.30 8.64
N MET A 32 -3.11 -12.36 9.47
CA MET A 32 -4.09 -12.66 10.52
C MET A 32 -5.43 -13.10 9.92
N MET A 33 -5.92 -12.38 8.90
CA MET A 33 -7.19 -12.64 8.24
C MET A 33 -7.20 -13.94 7.42
N ASN A 34 -6.03 -14.47 7.07
CA ASN A 34 -5.94 -15.79 6.43
C ASN A 34 -6.53 -16.90 7.29
N ARG A 35 -6.52 -16.74 8.60
CA ARG A 35 -7.08 -17.69 9.58
C ARG A 35 -8.55 -17.46 9.90
N ILE A 36 -9.15 -16.38 9.36
CA ILE A 36 -10.53 -15.98 9.68
C ILE A 36 -11.32 -15.82 8.36
N PRO A 37 -11.80 -16.94 7.77
CA PRO A 37 -12.40 -16.95 6.44
C PRO A 37 -13.75 -16.22 6.35
N ALA A 38 -14.35 -15.82 7.47
CA ALA A 38 -15.59 -15.06 7.51
C ALA A 38 -15.44 -13.65 6.90
N TYR A 39 -14.21 -13.08 6.88
CA TYR A 39 -13.98 -11.77 6.31
C TYR A 39 -13.64 -11.84 4.83
N ASN A 40 -14.33 -11.04 4.05
CA ASN A 40 -13.97 -10.73 2.67
C ASN A 40 -13.24 -9.38 2.61
N VAL A 41 -12.37 -9.18 1.62
CA VAL A 41 -11.57 -7.98 1.48
C VAL A 41 -11.87 -7.24 0.19
N SER A 42 -11.94 -5.93 0.27
CA SER A 42 -12.03 -5.01 -0.87
C SER A 42 -11.11 -3.81 -0.66
N ILE A 43 -10.83 -3.09 -1.75
CA ILE A 43 -9.98 -1.91 -1.73
C ILE A 43 -10.72 -0.76 -2.43
N GLU A 44 -10.64 0.43 -1.85
CA GLU A 44 -11.06 1.67 -2.50
C GLU A 44 -9.90 2.64 -2.59
N GLU A 45 -9.82 3.39 -3.69
CA GLU A 45 -8.86 4.47 -3.84
C GLU A 45 -9.50 5.68 -4.51
N THR A 46 -9.11 6.86 -4.07
CA THR A 46 -9.57 8.12 -4.64
C THR A 46 -8.39 9.01 -4.96
N HIS A 47 -8.34 9.53 -6.17
CA HIS A 47 -7.36 10.50 -6.64
C HIS A 47 -8.02 11.62 -7.44
N HIS A 48 -7.23 12.64 -7.77
CA HIS A 48 -7.68 13.77 -8.59
C HIS A 48 -8.08 13.33 -10.01
N THR A 49 -8.89 14.15 -10.68
CA THR A 49 -9.45 13.84 -11.99
C THR A 49 -8.41 13.74 -13.12
N GLN A 50 -7.20 14.28 -12.92
CA GLN A 50 -6.10 14.23 -13.91
C GLN A 50 -5.25 12.95 -13.82
N LYS A 51 -5.48 12.10 -12.82
CA LYS A 51 -4.76 10.82 -12.70
C LYS A 51 -5.25 9.84 -13.77
N LYS A 52 -4.34 9.41 -14.64
CA LYS A 52 -4.66 8.57 -15.81
C LYS A 52 -4.67 7.08 -15.51
N ASP A 53 -3.75 6.62 -14.67
CA ASP A 53 -3.68 5.20 -14.29
C ASP A 53 -4.81 4.83 -13.30
N SER A 54 -5.41 3.67 -13.51
CA SER A 54 -6.46 3.09 -12.66
C SER A 54 -6.37 1.57 -12.73
N PRO A 55 -6.32 0.88 -11.57
CA PRO A 55 -6.17 1.47 -10.24
C PRO A 55 -4.80 2.11 -10.03
N SER A 56 -4.65 2.87 -8.94
CA SER A 56 -3.36 3.48 -8.58
C SER A 56 -2.31 2.41 -8.25
N GLY A 57 -1.02 2.73 -8.48
CA GLY A 57 0.08 1.82 -8.13
C GLY A 57 0.06 1.40 -6.65
N THR A 58 -0.32 2.30 -5.74
CA THR A 58 -0.50 1.98 -4.31
C THR A 58 -1.60 0.95 -4.09
N ALA A 59 -2.75 1.09 -4.75
CA ALA A 59 -3.86 0.12 -4.64
C ALA A 59 -3.46 -1.26 -5.19
N VAL A 60 -2.71 -1.30 -6.30
CA VAL A 60 -2.18 -2.56 -6.85
C VAL A 60 -1.21 -3.22 -5.87
N THR A 61 -0.29 -2.46 -5.27
CA THR A 61 0.64 -2.98 -4.25
C THR A 61 -0.10 -3.55 -3.04
N LEU A 62 -1.13 -2.85 -2.55
CA LEU A 62 -1.97 -3.33 -1.44
C LEU A 62 -2.65 -4.66 -1.80
N ALA A 63 -3.23 -4.76 -3.01
CA ALA A 63 -3.88 -5.97 -3.46
C ALA A 63 -2.91 -7.16 -3.62
N GLU A 64 -1.76 -6.94 -4.23
CA GLU A 64 -0.74 -7.97 -4.43
C GLU A 64 -0.16 -8.46 -3.10
N ASP A 65 0.07 -7.57 -2.14
CA ASP A 65 0.51 -7.92 -0.79
C ASP A 65 -0.52 -8.80 -0.06
N ILE A 66 -1.81 -8.51 -0.23
CA ILE A 66 -2.90 -9.33 0.33
C ILE A 66 -2.94 -10.70 -0.36
N ILE A 67 -2.90 -10.76 -1.69
CA ILE A 67 -2.94 -12.01 -2.45
C ILE A 67 -1.79 -12.94 -2.06
N ALA A 68 -0.60 -12.39 -1.81
CA ALA A 68 0.56 -13.17 -1.39
C ALA A 68 0.39 -13.86 -0.03
N ARG A 69 -0.56 -13.40 0.81
CA ARG A 69 -0.76 -13.84 2.21
C ARG A 69 -2.12 -14.44 2.48
N LEU A 70 -3.12 -14.11 1.69
CA LEU A 70 -4.51 -14.53 1.85
C LEU A 70 -4.84 -15.61 0.83
N ASN A 71 -4.70 -16.89 1.22
CA ASN A 71 -4.76 -18.05 0.33
C ASN A 71 -6.05 -18.16 -0.50
N ARG A 72 -7.16 -17.61 0.00
CA ARG A 72 -8.45 -17.59 -0.71
C ARG A 72 -8.56 -16.55 -1.81
N LYS A 73 -7.55 -15.67 -1.98
CA LYS A 73 -7.50 -14.66 -3.03
C LYS A 73 -6.43 -15.01 -4.06
N SER A 74 -6.79 -15.01 -5.33
CA SER A 74 -5.92 -15.37 -6.45
C SER A 74 -5.63 -14.22 -7.42
N GLY A 75 -6.37 -13.11 -7.30
CA GLY A 75 -6.21 -11.96 -8.18
C GLY A 75 -7.04 -10.76 -7.73
N TRP A 76 -7.02 -9.70 -8.53
CA TRP A 76 -7.84 -8.51 -8.33
C TRP A 76 -8.46 -8.04 -9.64
N VAL A 77 -9.55 -7.28 -9.54
CA VAL A 77 -10.22 -6.59 -10.66
C VAL A 77 -10.46 -5.13 -10.28
N ASN A 78 -10.42 -4.22 -11.26
CA ASN A 78 -10.67 -2.78 -11.03
C ASN A 78 -12.17 -2.44 -11.12
N GLU A 79 -12.95 -3.18 -10.36
CA GLU A 79 -14.40 -2.97 -10.19
C GLU A 79 -14.87 -3.71 -8.92
N PRO A 80 -16.03 -3.39 -8.37
CA PRO A 80 -16.64 -4.21 -7.34
C PRO A 80 -16.89 -5.63 -7.86
N THR A 81 -16.67 -6.65 -7.02
CA THR A 81 -16.88 -8.04 -7.41
C THR A 81 -17.45 -8.86 -6.26
N ASP A 82 -18.33 -9.80 -6.61
CA ASP A 82 -18.85 -10.83 -5.70
C ASP A 82 -18.06 -12.16 -5.81
N ASP A 83 -17.06 -12.21 -6.70
CA ASP A 83 -16.19 -13.39 -6.82
C ASP A 83 -15.32 -13.54 -5.56
N PRO A 84 -15.50 -14.62 -4.78
CA PRO A 84 -14.77 -14.80 -3.53
C PRO A 84 -13.27 -15.00 -3.71
N SER A 85 -12.81 -15.34 -4.91
CA SER A 85 -11.39 -15.52 -5.23
C SER A 85 -10.67 -14.23 -5.64
N LEU A 86 -11.41 -13.15 -5.90
CA LEU A 86 -10.88 -11.88 -6.36
C LEU A 86 -11.01 -10.78 -5.31
N ILE A 87 -10.11 -9.80 -5.39
CA ILE A 87 -10.21 -8.53 -4.66
C ILE A 87 -10.78 -7.48 -5.61
N GLY A 88 -11.93 -6.91 -5.28
CA GLY A 88 -12.47 -5.75 -5.99
C GLY A 88 -11.71 -4.48 -5.58
N ILE A 89 -11.20 -3.73 -6.56
CA ILE A 89 -10.61 -2.41 -6.36
C ILE A 89 -11.54 -1.39 -7.01
N THR A 90 -12.12 -0.51 -6.22
CA THR A 90 -12.95 0.58 -6.72
C THR A 90 -12.12 1.87 -6.77
N SER A 91 -12.00 2.44 -7.95
CA SER A 91 -11.21 3.64 -8.20
C SER A 91 -12.10 4.84 -8.46
N TYR A 92 -11.95 5.88 -7.63
CA TYR A 92 -12.65 7.15 -7.80
C TYR A 92 -11.69 8.24 -8.29
N ARG A 93 -12.20 9.15 -9.14
CA ARG A 93 -11.49 10.33 -9.63
C ARG A 93 -12.30 11.55 -9.30
N ILE A 94 -11.92 12.27 -8.23
CA ILE A 94 -12.72 13.34 -7.62
C ILE A 94 -11.85 14.58 -7.39
N GLY A 95 -12.22 15.68 -8.03
CA GLY A 95 -11.64 17.00 -7.79
C GLY A 95 -10.11 17.01 -7.82
N SER A 96 -9.52 17.49 -6.76
CA SER A 96 -8.07 17.63 -6.56
C SER A 96 -7.52 16.68 -5.47
N THR A 97 -8.24 15.62 -5.12
CA THR A 97 -7.86 14.66 -4.07
C THR A 97 -6.43 14.16 -4.28
N PRO A 98 -5.51 14.37 -3.32
CA PRO A 98 -4.10 13.98 -3.50
C PRO A 98 -3.90 12.46 -3.54
N GLY A 99 -4.69 11.72 -2.78
CA GLY A 99 -4.67 10.27 -2.75
C GLY A 99 -5.20 9.70 -1.44
N ASP A 100 -6.27 8.92 -1.53
CA ASP A 100 -6.86 8.17 -0.42
C ASP A 100 -6.88 6.68 -0.78
N HIS A 101 -6.59 5.83 0.18
CA HIS A 101 -6.65 4.39 0.04
C HIS A 101 -7.30 3.78 1.27
N THR A 102 -8.22 2.84 1.07
CA THR A 102 -8.87 2.10 2.14
C THR A 102 -8.88 0.62 1.80
N VAL A 103 -8.39 -0.20 2.72
CA VAL A 103 -8.55 -1.66 2.68
C VAL A 103 -9.62 -2.01 3.69
N THR A 104 -10.67 -2.69 3.24
CA THR A 104 -11.84 -3.04 4.05
C THR A 104 -11.98 -4.55 4.13
N TYR A 105 -12.02 -5.08 5.34
CA TYR A 105 -12.38 -6.46 5.64
C TYR A 105 -13.78 -6.48 6.26
N THR A 106 -14.72 -7.16 5.60
CA THR A 106 -16.13 -7.20 6.01
C THR A 106 -16.58 -8.63 6.28
N SER A 107 -17.24 -8.85 7.42
CA SER A 107 -17.98 -10.05 7.77
C SER A 107 -19.49 -9.76 7.78
N GLU A 108 -20.31 -10.72 8.20
CA GLU A 108 -21.74 -10.48 8.44
C GLU A 108 -22.00 -9.57 9.66
N ASP A 109 -21.08 -9.57 10.62
CA ASP A 109 -21.27 -8.91 11.92
C ASP A 109 -20.58 -7.55 12.03
N ASP A 110 -19.43 -7.36 11.33
CA ASP A 110 -18.64 -6.15 11.47
C ASP A 110 -17.75 -5.85 10.25
N THR A 111 -17.11 -4.70 10.31
CA THR A 111 -16.15 -4.23 9.30
C THR A 111 -14.91 -3.70 9.99
N LEU A 112 -13.73 -4.09 9.51
CA LEU A 112 -12.43 -3.56 9.90
C LEU A 112 -11.77 -2.87 8.72
N GLU A 113 -11.31 -1.64 8.91
CA GLU A 113 -10.68 -0.84 7.86
C GLU A 113 -9.27 -0.36 8.25
N ILE A 114 -8.38 -0.35 7.26
CA ILE A 114 -7.14 0.44 7.29
C ILE A 114 -7.27 1.53 6.25
N ARG A 115 -7.17 2.78 6.67
CA ARG A 115 -7.28 3.93 5.77
C ARG A 115 -6.08 4.85 5.89
N HIS A 116 -5.58 5.31 4.75
CA HIS A 116 -4.59 6.37 4.64
C HIS A 116 -5.08 7.46 3.69
N SER A 117 -4.99 8.71 4.11
CA SER A 117 -5.37 9.88 3.32
C SER A 117 -4.23 10.89 3.27
N ILE A 118 -3.81 11.26 2.08
CA ILE A 118 -2.82 12.33 1.87
C ILE A 118 -3.55 13.67 1.93
N LYS A 119 -3.18 14.51 2.87
CA LYS A 119 -3.72 15.89 2.96
C LYS A 119 -2.92 16.87 2.11
N ILE A 120 -1.60 16.72 2.09
CA ILE A 120 -0.66 17.61 1.37
C ILE A 120 0.44 16.73 0.76
N ARG A 121 0.77 16.97 -0.52
CA ARG A 121 1.82 16.19 -1.23
C ARG A 121 3.23 16.32 -0.63
N ARG A 122 3.45 17.30 0.24
CA ARG A 122 4.71 17.47 0.97
C ARG A 122 5.13 16.21 1.74
N THR A 123 4.20 15.35 2.13
CA THR A 123 4.51 14.09 2.82
C THR A 123 5.44 13.19 2.02
N LEU A 124 5.39 13.22 0.68
CA LEU A 124 6.29 12.45 -0.19
C LEU A 124 7.73 12.97 -0.11
N ALA A 125 7.89 14.30 -0.18
CA ALA A 125 9.20 14.94 -0.07
C ALA A 125 9.81 14.76 1.32
N LEU A 126 9.01 14.85 2.38
CA LEU A 126 9.45 14.64 3.76
C LEU A 126 10.00 13.22 3.96
N GLY A 127 9.31 12.22 3.43
CA GLY A 127 9.78 10.82 3.50
C GLY A 127 11.11 10.61 2.78
N ALA A 128 11.33 11.28 1.64
CA ALA A 128 12.61 11.23 0.94
C ALA A 128 13.76 11.86 1.77
N VAL A 129 13.49 12.96 2.47
CA VAL A 129 14.47 13.59 3.38
C VAL A 129 14.82 12.65 4.53
N ILE A 130 13.83 12.02 5.15
CA ILE A 130 14.03 11.04 6.23
C ILE A 130 14.87 9.85 5.74
N ALA A 131 14.59 9.34 4.53
CA ALA A 131 15.38 8.28 3.93
C ALA A 131 16.85 8.70 3.70
N ALA A 132 17.07 9.94 3.24
CA ALA A 132 18.42 10.49 3.07
C ALA A 132 19.16 10.63 4.40
N GLU A 133 18.50 11.11 5.45
CA GLU A 133 19.07 11.20 6.80
C GLU A 133 19.40 9.82 7.36
N PHE A 134 18.52 8.84 7.14
CA PHE A 134 18.75 7.45 7.55
C PHE A 134 20.02 6.85 6.92
N LEU A 135 20.33 7.20 5.66
CA LEU A 135 21.51 6.70 4.96
C LEU A 135 22.82 7.25 5.50
N CYS A 136 22.83 8.35 6.24
CA CYS A 136 24.05 8.95 6.75
C CYS A 136 24.88 7.94 7.56
N GLY A 137 26.12 7.71 7.15
CA GLY A 137 27.04 6.77 7.80
C GLY A 137 26.75 5.28 7.58
N LYS A 138 25.78 4.95 6.71
CA LYS A 138 25.44 3.56 6.37
C LYS A 138 26.01 3.18 5.00
N HIS A 139 26.22 1.89 4.80
CA HIS A 139 26.61 1.30 3.52
C HIS A 139 25.64 0.15 3.18
N GLY A 140 25.34 -0.01 1.90
CA GLY A 140 24.43 -1.07 1.44
C GLY A 140 23.17 -0.56 0.77
N VAL A 141 22.21 -1.44 0.61
CA VAL A 141 20.94 -1.19 -0.06
C VAL A 141 19.81 -1.25 0.97
N TYR A 142 19.00 -0.20 0.99
CA TYR A 142 17.91 -0.03 1.96
C TYR A 142 16.62 0.34 1.25
N SER A 143 15.52 0.08 1.92
CA SER A 143 14.15 0.39 1.49
C SER A 143 13.36 1.08 2.61
N MET A 144 12.11 1.43 2.34
CA MET A 144 11.23 2.02 3.36
C MET A 144 10.98 1.08 4.55
N ASP A 145 11.03 -0.24 4.35
CA ASP A 145 10.86 -1.20 5.44
C ASP A 145 11.99 -1.14 6.47
N ASP A 146 13.17 -0.66 6.10
CA ASP A 146 14.31 -0.50 7.01
C ASP A 146 14.16 0.69 7.97
N LEU A 147 13.18 1.57 7.74
CA LEU A 147 12.88 2.71 8.60
C LEU A 147 12.01 2.34 9.82
N PHE A 148 11.42 1.13 9.84
CA PHE A 148 10.43 0.73 10.85
C PHE A 148 10.87 -0.44 11.73
#